data_e8befec27d0499203058a92a695fd663
#
_entry.id   e8befec27d0499203058a92a695fd663
#
_cell.length_a   1.000
_cell.length_b   1.000
_cell.length_c   1.000
_cell.angle_alpha   90.00
_cell.angle_beta   90.00
_cell.angle_gamma   90.00
#
_symmetry.space_group_name_H-M   'P 1'
#
loop_
_entity.id
_entity.type
_entity.pdbx_description
1 polymer ?
#
loop_
_entity_poly.entity_id
_entity_poly.type
_entity_poly.pdbx_seq_one_letter_code
_entity_poly.pdbx_strand_id
1 'polypeptide(L)'
;LTISTGLAGKNRLIRETAAGAFITVERVSDFEDSGYHYEYAIRYDGGNLIHQLGYKAQRTKKDFSDQEPVLAQKGSHGCVRIPRAVDATGVNVYYLWTHLPYGTRLFILDDPENRALQAAAVSDKVQADVTAPTDVPALSADETELVLTLGGDAVLGTREYWWNDPDSLPTYLNQYGMAYPFSGLQSLFAHDDMTFINLECALKEDGKGEQTGRLWRFRGLPSYTEALWQGSIEQVNIANNHHGDYGTAGEESTRQALIDAGMPFSGYGYTYVWEKNGHKIGFAGCRETTYKND
;
A
#
# COMPACT_ATOMS: atom_id res chain seq x y z
N LEU A 1 2.34 -24.35 -0.38
CA LEU A 1 2.71 -23.77 -1.68
C LEU A 1 4.14 -23.21 -1.59
N THR A 2 5.06 -23.69 -2.44
CA THR A 2 6.43 -23.13 -2.50
C THR A 2 6.40 -21.83 -3.28
N ILE A 3 6.91 -20.76 -2.70
CA ILE A 3 6.92 -19.41 -3.32
C ILE A 3 8.35 -18.84 -3.37
N SER A 4 8.56 -17.86 -4.23
CA SER A 4 9.76 -17.03 -4.25
C SER A 4 9.38 -15.58 -3.98
N THR A 5 10.16 -14.91 -3.16
CA THR A 5 9.93 -13.52 -2.73
C THR A 5 11.06 -12.59 -3.16
N GLY A 6 11.02 -11.33 -2.76
CA GLY A 6 11.99 -10.31 -3.12
C GLY A 6 13.38 -10.55 -2.56
N LEU A 7 14.40 -10.13 -3.32
CA LEU A 7 15.81 -10.18 -2.94
C LEU A 7 16.12 -9.18 -1.82
N ALA A 8 16.75 -9.64 -0.76
CA ALA A 8 17.41 -8.76 0.19
C ALA A 8 18.63 -8.10 -0.49
N GLY A 9 18.66 -6.78 -0.59
CA GLY A 9 19.73 -6.04 -1.26
C GLY A 9 20.08 -4.75 -0.53
N LYS A 10 21.11 -4.03 -1.03
CA LYS A 10 21.53 -2.74 -0.47
C LYS A 10 20.43 -1.67 -0.42
N ASN A 11 19.34 -1.88 -1.16
CA ASN A 11 18.14 -1.05 -1.18
C ASN A 11 16.93 -1.91 -0.79
N ARG A 12 16.85 -2.31 0.48
CA ARG A 12 15.79 -3.16 1.03
C ARG A 12 14.37 -2.68 0.70
N LEU A 13 14.15 -1.38 0.72
CA LEU A 13 12.83 -0.76 0.48
C LEU A 13 12.30 -0.94 -0.94
N ILE A 14 13.13 -1.32 -1.92
CA ILE A 14 12.75 -1.39 -3.33
C ILE A 14 12.66 -2.85 -3.84
N ARG A 15 13.28 -3.81 -3.14
CA ARG A 15 13.47 -5.18 -3.66
C ARG A 15 12.99 -6.29 -2.75
N GLU A 16 12.72 -6.01 -1.51
CA GLU A 16 12.21 -7.00 -0.57
C GLU A 16 10.67 -7.00 -0.61
N THR A 17 10.07 -8.19 -0.58
CA THR A 17 8.62 -8.30 -0.38
C THR A 17 8.31 -7.77 1.01
N ALA A 18 7.54 -6.69 1.09
CA ALA A 18 7.21 -6.07 2.36
C ALA A 18 6.34 -7.01 3.20
N ALA A 19 6.68 -7.15 4.49
CA ALA A 19 5.76 -7.76 5.45
C ALA A 19 4.65 -6.78 5.77
N GLY A 20 3.43 -7.27 5.96
CA GLY A 20 2.28 -6.44 6.28
C GLY A 20 0.95 -7.06 5.88
N ALA A 21 -0.09 -6.27 6.05
CA ALA A 21 -1.44 -6.59 5.59
C ALA A 21 -1.72 -5.81 4.30
N PHE A 22 -2.16 -6.51 3.29
CA PHE A 22 -2.46 -5.97 1.97
C PHE A 22 -3.82 -6.45 1.51
N ILE A 23 -4.34 -5.86 0.45
CA ILE A 23 -5.51 -6.36 -0.26
C ILE A 23 -5.19 -6.58 -1.73
N THR A 24 -5.86 -7.54 -2.34
CA THR A 24 -5.76 -7.76 -3.79
C THR A 24 -6.62 -6.74 -4.52
N VAL A 25 -6.02 -5.94 -5.40
CA VAL A 25 -6.70 -4.79 -6.02
C VAL A 25 -6.94 -4.94 -7.52
N GLU A 26 -6.11 -5.71 -8.23
CA GLU A 26 -6.18 -5.79 -9.68
C GLU A 26 -5.73 -7.17 -10.17
N ARG A 27 -6.34 -7.64 -11.25
CA ARG A 27 -5.85 -8.77 -12.04
C ARG A 27 -5.19 -8.24 -13.32
N VAL A 28 -3.94 -8.61 -13.52
CA VAL A 28 -3.20 -8.34 -14.75
C VAL A 28 -3.08 -9.64 -15.50
N SER A 29 -3.56 -9.71 -16.74
CA SER A 29 -3.56 -10.96 -17.52
C SER A 29 -2.14 -11.43 -17.83
N ASP A 30 -1.32 -10.50 -18.30
CA ASP A 30 0.08 -10.71 -18.65
C ASP A 30 0.85 -9.38 -18.66
N PHE A 31 2.15 -9.46 -18.46
CA PHE A 31 3.07 -8.34 -18.60
C PHE A 31 4.47 -8.86 -18.95
N GLU A 32 5.31 -7.97 -19.45
CA GLU A 32 6.71 -8.25 -19.75
C GLU A 32 7.63 -7.38 -18.89
N ASP A 33 8.64 -8.01 -18.32
CA ASP A 33 9.71 -7.31 -17.61
C ASP A 33 11.04 -8.04 -17.83
N SER A 34 12.09 -7.26 -18.11
CA SER A 34 13.47 -7.74 -18.27
C SER A 34 13.62 -8.93 -19.25
N GLY A 35 12.80 -8.95 -20.31
CA GLY A 35 12.82 -9.99 -21.34
C GLY A 35 12.11 -11.30 -20.93
N TYR A 36 11.36 -11.28 -19.85
CA TYR A 36 10.50 -12.38 -19.43
C TYR A 36 9.03 -11.97 -19.51
N HIS A 37 8.19 -12.91 -19.91
CA HIS A 37 6.74 -12.78 -19.86
C HIS A 37 6.20 -13.41 -18.59
N TYR A 38 5.23 -12.74 -17.97
CA TYR A 38 4.57 -13.16 -16.74
C TYR A 38 3.07 -13.19 -16.96
N GLU A 39 2.42 -14.23 -16.46
CA GLU A 39 0.96 -14.41 -16.58
C GLU A 39 0.33 -14.54 -15.19
N TYR A 40 -0.99 -14.37 -15.14
CA TYR A 40 -1.80 -14.57 -13.96
C TYR A 40 -1.34 -13.72 -12.77
N ALA A 41 -1.15 -12.43 -12.99
CA ALA A 41 -0.69 -11.52 -11.98
C ALA A 41 -1.85 -10.90 -11.19
N ILE A 42 -1.70 -10.83 -9.87
CA ILE A 42 -2.63 -10.19 -8.95
C ILE A 42 -1.85 -9.10 -8.22
N ARG A 43 -2.26 -7.85 -8.38
CA ARG A 43 -1.64 -6.71 -7.69
C ARG A 43 -2.11 -6.66 -6.25
N TYR A 44 -1.20 -6.43 -5.31
CA TYR A 44 -1.51 -6.27 -3.89
C TYR A 44 -0.84 -5.07 -3.25
N ASP A 45 0.23 -4.53 -3.84
CA ASP A 45 0.96 -3.38 -3.30
C ASP A 45 1.67 -2.63 -4.44
N GLY A 46 1.29 -1.39 -4.71
CA GLY A 46 1.93 -0.50 -5.69
C GLY A 46 2.34 -1.21 -6.98
N GLY A 47 3.64 -1.44 -7.16
CA GLY A 47 4.20 -2.22 -8.26
C GLY A 47 4.31 -3.72 -7.99
N ASN A 48 4.00 -4.21 -6.79
CA ASN A 48 4.21 -5.60 -6.40
C ASN A 48 3.01 -6.48 -6.75
N LEU A 49 3.31 -7.64 -7.29
CA LEU A 49 2.33 -8.60 -7.82
C LEU A 49 2.58 -9.99 -7.24
N ILE A 50 1.50 -10.76 -7.07
CA ILE A 50 1.55 -12.22 -7.00
C ILE A 50 1.40 -12.73 -8.43
N HIS A 51 2.37 -13.48 -8.95
CA HIS A 51 2.31 -13.95 -10.33
C HIS A 51 3.04 -15.27 -10.52
N GLN A 52 2.85 -15.89 -11.70
CA GLN A 52 3.62 -17.10 -12.05
C GLN A 52 5.12 -16.77 -12.27
N LEU A 53 5.93 -17.80 -12.36
CA LEU A 53 7.30 -17.67 -12.84
C LEU A 53 7.34 -17.05 -14.23
N GLY A 54 8.34 -16.19 -14.47
CA GLY A 54 8.59 -15.65 -15.79
C GLY A 54 9.05 -16.73 -16.78
N TYR A 55 8.72 -16.57 -18.05
CA TYR A 55 9.21 -17.42 -19.11
C TYR A 55 9.76 -16.60 -20.28
N LYS A 56 10.70 -17.20 -21.02
CA LYS A 56 11.12 -16.69 -22.31
C LYS A 56 10.26 -17.28 -23.42
N ALA A 57 9.73 -16.44 -24.29
CA ALA A 57 8.99 -16.91 -25.45
C ALA A 57 9.96 -17.45 -26.50
N GLN A 58 9.92 -18.74 -26.77
CA GLN A 58 10.67 -19.40 -27.84
C GLN A 58 9.72 -19.93 -28.90
N ARG A 59 9.43 -19.11 -29.92
CA ARG A 59 8.49 -19.44 -31.00
C ARG A 59 7.10 -19.87 -30.45
N THR A 60 6.89 -21.18 -30.25
CA THR A 60 5.63 -21.74 -29.75
C THR A 60 5.72 -22.34 -28.37
N LYS A 61 6.86 -22.19 -27.67
CA LYS A 61 7.09 -22.77 -26.35
C LYS A 61 7.40 -21.67 -25.32
N LYS A 62 6.87 -21.85 -24.12
CA LYS A 62 7.21 -21.06 -22.95
C LYS A 62 8.36 -21.76 -22.21
N ASP A 63 9.51 -21.11 -22.13
CA ASP A 63 10.71 -21.65 -21.49
C ASP A 63 10.86 -21.03 -20.10
N PHE A 64 10.71 -21.84 -19.05
CA PHE A 64 10.80 -21.45 -17.64
C PHE A 64 12.11 -21.90 -16.99
N SER A 65 13.00 -22.56 -17.72
CA SER A 65 14.17 -23.22 -17.17
C SER A 65 15.08 -22.30 -16.34
N ASP A 66 15.13 -21.02 -16.70
CA ASP A 66 15.93 -20.02 -15.98
C ASP A 66 15.28 -19.59 -14.67
N GLN A 67 13.98 -19.75 -14.51
CA GLN A 67 13.21 -19.24 -13.38
C GLN A 67 12.79 -20.33 -12.37
N GLU A 68 12.69 -21.58 -12.80
CA GLU A 68 12.34 -22.70 -11.92
C GLU A 68 13.33 -22.87 -10.74
N PRO A 69 14.65 -22.71 -10.91
CA PRO A 69 15.60 -22.83 -9.81
C PRO A 69 15.48 -21.76 -8.74
N VAL A 70 14.83 -20.63 -9.01
CA VAL A 70 14.68 -19.55 -8.02
C VAL A 70 13.41 -19.68 -7.17
N LEU A 71 12.59 -20.71 -7.39
CA LEU A 71 11.51 -21.04 -6.46
C LEU A 71 12.07 -21.42 -5.09
N ALA A 72 11.36 -21.04 -4.03
CA ALA A 72 11.81 -21.17 -2.64
C ALA A 72 13.02 -20.29 -2.27
N GLN A 73 13.42 -19.38 -3.16
CA GLN A 73 14.51 -18.43 -2.90
C GLN A 73 14.01 -17.01 -3.01
N LYS A 74 14.72 -16.07 -2.38
CA LYS A 74 14.52 -14.64 -2.64
C LYS A 74 15.11 -14.30 -4.00
N GLY A 75 14.28 -14.06 -5.00
CA GLY A 75 14.71 -13.88 -6.39
C GLY A 75 13.93 -12.83 -7.19
N SER A 76 13.00 -12.09 -6.55
CA SER A 76 12.23 -11.03 -7.22
C SER A 76 12.64 -9.62 -6.73
N HIS A 77 12.03 -8.59 -7.31
CA HIS A 77 12.17 -7.19 -6.89
C HIS A 77 11.01 -6.74 -5.97
N GLY A 78 10.42 -7.65 -5.21
CA GLY A 78 9.29 -7.41 -4.31
C GLY A 78 8.09 -8.31 -4.59
N CYS A 79 7.92 -8.78 -5.83
CA CYS A 79 6.83 -9.67 -6.22
C CYS A 79 6.90 -11.04 -5.55
N VAL A 80 5.75 -11.67 -5.38
CA VAL A 80 5.61 -13.07 -4.93
C VAL A 80 5.42 -13.97 -6.13
N ARG A 81 6.36 -14.89 -6.37
CA ARG A 81 6.31 -15.85 -7.48
C ARG A 81 5.73 -17.17 -7.02
N ILE A 82 4.73 -17.66 -7.73
CA ILE A 82 4.01 -18.88 -7.42
C ILE A 82 4.23 -19.91 -8.53
N PRO A 83 4.40 -21.21 -8.18
CA PRO A 83 4.55 -22.29 -9.15
C PRO A 83 3.35 -22.40 -10.09
N ARG A 84 3.62 -22.87 -11.30
CA ARG A 84 2.60 -23.30 -12.26
C ARG A 84 2.02 -24.66 -11.91
N ALA A 85 2.85 -25.53 -11.35
CA ALA A 85 2.42 -26.84 -10.91
C ALA A 85 1.39 -26.72 -9.78
N VAL A 86 0.36 -27.53 -9.85
CA VAL A 86 -0.67 -27.64 -8.81
C VAL A 86 -0.05 -28.36 -7.64
N ASP A 87 -0.19 -27.80 -6.44
CA ASP A 87 0.26 -28.45 -5.21
C ASP A 87 -0.68 -29.55 -4.73
N ALA A 88 -0.34 -30.19 -3.62
CA ALA A 88 -1.15 -31.27 -3.03
C ALA A 88 -2.56 -30.83 -2.59
N THR A 89 -2.80 -29.51 -2.47
CA THR A 89 -4.10 -28.93 -2.12
C THR A 89 -4.92 -28.50 -3.33
N GLY A 90 -4.40 -28.69 -4.54
CA GLY A 90 -5.05 -28.26 -5.79
C GLY A 90 -4.80 -26.81 -6.16
N VAL A 91 -3.88 -26.12 -5.49
CA VAL A 91 -3.62 -24.69 -5.67
C VAL A 91 -2.37 -24.43 -6.53
N ASN A 92 -2.48 -23.49 -7.44
CA ASN A 92 -1.38 -22.88 -8.18
C ASN A 92 -1.71 -21.41 -8.49
N VAL A 93 -0.85 -20.72 -9.23
CA VAL A 93 -1.08 -19.32 -9.59
C VAL A 93 -2.36 -19.12 -10.39
N TYR A 94 -2.69 -20.01 -11.32
CA TYR A 94 -3.92 -19.93 -12.14
C TYR A 94 -5.17 -20.10 -11.29
N TYR A 95 -5.14 -21.02 -10.32
CA TYR A 95 -6.23 -21.18 -9.36
C TYR A 95 -6.45 -19.90 -8.55
N LEU A 96 -5.38 -19.31 -8.01
CA LEU A 96 -5.48 -18.03 -7.30
C LEU A 96 -6.01 -16.91 -8.18
N TRP A 97 -5.48 -16.79 -9.39
CA TRP A 97 -5.91 -15.76 -10.34
C TRP A 97 -7.40 -15.87 -10.70
N THR A 98 -7.94 -17.08 -10.79
CA THR A 98 -9.35 -17.33 -11.16
C THR A 98 -10.30 -17.24 -9.97
N HIS A 99 -9.87 -17.63 -8.76
CA HIS A 99 -10.76 -17.82 -7.62
C HIS A 99 -10.57 -16.79 -6.50
N LEU A 100 -9.45 -16.07 -6.45
CA LEU A 100 -9.21 -15.09 -5.41
C LEU A 100 -10.03 -13.82 -5.70
N PRO A 101 -11.02 -13.44 -4.88
CA PRO A 101 -11.79 -12.23 -5.11
C PRO A 101 -10.93 -10.96 -5.01
N TYR A 102 -11.34 -9.88 -5.69
CA TYR A 102 -10.83 -8.56 -5.39
C TYR A 102 -11.09 -8.18 -3.93
N GLY A 103 -10.18 -7.43 -3.32
CA GLY A 103 -10.28 -7.08 -1.91
C GLY A 103 -9.97 -8.24 -0.95
N THR A 104 -9.45 -9.37 -1.45
CA THR A 104 -8.98 -10.44 -0.57
C THR A 104 -7.81 -9.95 0.27
N ARG A 105 -7.90 -10.15 1.57
CA ARG A 105 -6.82 -9.81 2.50
C ARG A 105 -5.63 -10.74 2.29
N LEU A 106 -4.47 -10.14 2.17
CA LEU A 106 -3.19 -10.84 2.05
C LEU A 106 -2.31 -10.42 3.22
N PHE A 107 -1.90 -11.38 4.02
CA PHE A 107 -0.93 -11.15 5.09
C PHE A 107 0.42 -11.72 4.65
N ILE A 108 1.42 -10.87 4.57
CA ILE A 108 2.80 -11.27 4.36
C ILE A 108 3.49 -11.19 5.71
N LEU A 109 3.74 -12.34 6.29
CA LEU A 109 4.34 -12.45 7.61
C LEU A 109 5.86 -12.55 7.46
N ASP A 110 6.55 -11.84 8.30
CA ASP A 110 7.99 -11.99 8.46
C ASP A 110 8.23 -13.19 9.37
N ASP A 111 8.88 -14.22 8.83
CA ASP A 111 9.21 -15.43 9.58
C ASP A 111 10.64 -15.34 10.12
N PRO A 112 10.82 -15.17 11.44
CA PRO A 112 12.14 -15.08 12.06
C PRO A 112 12.99 -16.33 11.86
N GLU A 113 12.38 -17.53 11.80
CA GLU A 113 13.10 -18.79 11.57
C GLU A 113 13.61 -18.85 10.13
N ASN A 114 12.83 -18.36 9.17
CA ASN A 114 13.24 -18.27 7.78
C ASN A 114 14.31 -17.19 7.57
N ARG A 115 14.30 -16.13 8.36
CA ARG A 115 15.41 -15.15 8.42
C ARG A 115 16.71 -15.80 8.88
N ALA A 116 16.67 -16.65 9.88
CA ALA A 116 17.84 -17.34 10.39
C ALA A 116 18.45 -18.29 9.36
N LEU A 117 17.63 -19.02 8.61
CA LEU A 117 18.05 -19.89 7.51
C LEU A 117 18.67 -19.10 6.35
N GLN A 118 18.16 -17.91 6.06
CA GLN A 118 18.68 -17.03 5.01
C GLN A 118 19.94 -16.30 5.44
N ALA A 119 20.06 -15.91 6.70
CA ALA A 119 21.27 -15.32 7.25
C ALA A 119 22.42 -16.34 7.23
N ALA A 120 22.14 -17.62 7.48
CA ALA A 120 23.13 -18.69 7.38
C ALA A 120 23.62 -18.92 5.93
N ALA A 121 22.76 -18.70 4.93
CA ALA A 121 23.11 -18.83 3.52
C ALA A 121 23.86 -17.60 2.94
N VAL A 122 23.78 -16.44 3.61
CA VAL A 122 24.43 -15.18 3.21
C VAL A 122 25.66 -14.86 4.05
N SER A 123 25.97 -15.68 5.07
CA SER A 123 26.91 -15.34 6.13
C SER A 123 28.38 -15.36 5.74
N ASP A 124 28.76 -15.52 4.47
CA ASP A 124 30.18 -15.39 4.11
C ASP A 124 30.65 -13.96 3.78
N LYS A 125 29.84 -12.92 3.86
CA LYS A 125 30.35 -11.57 3.52
C LYS A 125 29.78 -10.34 4.23
N VAL A 126 28.82 -10.39 5.13
CA VAL A 126 28.47 -9.17 5.90
C VAL A 126 27.94 -9.54 7.30
N GLN A 127 28.82 -9.56 8.25
CA GLN A 127 28.49 -9.45 9.67
C GLN A 127 28.18 -7.97 9.95
N ALA A 128 26.91 -7.60 9.92
CA ALA A 128 26.44 -6.37 10.53
C ALA A 128 25.46 -6.76 11.63
N ASP A 129 25.87 -6.49 12.86
CA ASP A 129 25.09 -6.60 14.07
C ASP A 129 23.75 -5.86 13.91
N VAL A 130 22.70 -6.58 13.57
CA VAL A 130 21.35 -6.16 13.85
C VAL A 130 20.75 -7.25 14.72
N THR A 131 21.04 -7.17 15.99
CA THR A 131 20.22 -7.84 17.00
C THR A 131 18.82 -7.23 16.92
N ALA A 132 17.93 -7.89 16.20
CA ALA A 132 16.50 -7.66 16.43
C ALA A 132 16.29 -7.97 17.93
N PRO A 133 15.52 -7.14 18.65
CA PRO A 133 15.17 -7.46 20.02
C PRO A 133 14.41 -8.78 20.03
N THR A 134 15.06 -9.84 20.49
CA THR A 134 14.50 -11.20 20.59
C THR A 134 13.63 -11.37 21.83
N ASP A 135 13.48 -10.33 22.61
CA ASP A 135 12.60 -10.31 23.75
C ASP A 135 11.72 -9.05 23.65
N VAL A 136 10.53 -9.19 23.07
CA VAL A 136 9.42 -8.34 23.48
C VAL A 136 9.07 -8.82 24.89
N PRO A 137 9.38 -8.08 25.95
CA PRO A 137 9.02 -8.49 27.30
C PRO A 137 7.51 -8.70 27.34
N ALA A 138 7.07 -9.77 27.99
CA ALA A 138 5.65 -9.87 28.33
C ALA A 138 5.27 -8.59 29.09
N LEU A 139 4.23 -7.89 28.62
CA LEU A 139 3.75 -6.67 29.26
C LEU A 139 3.54 -6.93 30.75
N SER A 140 4.09 -6.06 31.57
CA SER A 140 3.80 -6.08 33.02
C SER A 140 2.33 -5.71 33.25
N ALA A 141 1.79 -6.01 34.41
CA ALA A 141 0.40 -5.68 34.74
C ALA A 141 0.05 -4.20 34.64
N ASP A 142 1.05 -3.34 34.58
CA ASP A 142 0.96 -1.86 34.49
C ASP A 142 1.25 -1.32 33.07
N GLU A 143 1.56 -2.19 32.10
CA GLU A 143 1.81 -1.80 30.71
C GLU A 143 0.54 -1.87 29.88
N THR A 144 0.34 -0.85 29.05
CA THR A 144 -0.81 -0.75 28.14
C THR A 144 -0.31 -0.91 26.70
N GLU A 145 -0.85 -1.88 25.99
CA GLU A 145 -0.66 -2.00 24.56
C GLU A 145 -1.53 -0.99 23.81
N LEU A 146 -0.95 -0.31 22.85
CA LEU A 146 -1.65 0.56 21.90
C LEU A 146 -1.37 0.07 20.49
N VAL A 147 -2.41 -0.18 19.72
CA VAL A 147 -2.33 -0.65 18.34
C VAL A 147 -2.59 0.53 17.41
N LEU A 148 -1.56 0.94 16.66
CA LEU A 148 -1.66 1.98 15.65
C LEU A 148 -1.52 1.37 14.25
N THR A 149 -2.46 1.68 13.38
CA THR A 149 -2.37 1.34 11.96
C THR A 149 -1.87 2.55 11.18
N LEU A 150 -0.75 2.38 10.49
CA LEU A 150 -0.16 3.40 9.62
C LEU A 150 -0.37 2.97 8.18
N GLY A 151 -1.31 3.63 7.50
CA GLY A 151 -1.57 3.42 6.08
C GLY A 151 -0.69 4.31 5.20
N GLY A 152 -0.64 3.98 3.92
CA GLY A 152 0.03 4.78 2.89
C GLY A 152 -0.90 5.81 2.25
N ASP A 153 -0.67 6.02 0.95
CA ASP A 153 -1.38 7.00 0.14
C ASP A 153 -2.83 6.57 -0.10
N ALA A 154 -3.74 7.42 0.29
CA ALA A 154 -5.17 7.28 0.04
C ALA A 154 -5.65 8.43 -0.84
N VAL A 155 -5.96 8.12 -2.10
CA VAL A 155 -6.50 9.07 -3.05
C VAL A 155 -8.03 9.01 -3.00
N LEU A 156 -8.64 9.88 -2.18
CA LEU A 156 -10.09 10.07 -2.17
C LEU A 156 -10.52 11.07 -3.25
N GLY A 157 -10.18 10.76 -4.50
CA GLY A 157 -10.40 11.65 -5.61
C GLY A 157 -10.14 11.00 -6.95
N THR A 158 -10.29 11.82 -8.00
CA THR A 158 -9.96 11.44 -9.36
C THR A 158 -9.52 12.67 -10.16
N ARG A 159 -9.07 12.44 -11.38
CA ARG A 159 -8.74 13.51 -12.33
C ARG A 159 -10.03 14.10 -12.91
N GLU A 160 -10.05 15.40 -13.21
CA GLU A 160 -11.26 16.07 -13.70
C GLU A 160 -11.90 15.40 -14.92
N TYR A 161 -11.10 14.97 -15.89
CA TYR A 161 -11.64 14.36 -17.10
C TYR A 161 -12.17 12.92 -16.87
N TRP A 162 -11.88 12.29 -15.72
CA TRP A 162 -12.45 11.00 -15.31
C TRP A 162 -13.60 11.12 -14.32
N TRP A 163 -14.03 12.34 -14.00
CA TRP A 163 -15.03 12.59 -12.97
C TRP A 163 -16.31 11.77 -13.14
N ASN A 164 -16.77 11.67 -14.38
CA ASN A 164 -18.00 10.94 -14.75
C ASN A 164 -17.69 9.57 -15.38
N ASP A 165 -16.47 9.07 -15.28
CA ASP A 165 -16.12 7.76 -15.77
C ASP A 165 -16.82 6.68 -14.93
N PRO A 166 -17.38 5.62 -15.55
CA PRO A 166 -18.04 4.54 -14.82
C PRO A 166 -17.16 3.88 -13.74
N ASP A 167 -15.85 3.85 -13.97
CA ASP A 167 -14.87 3.24 -13.07
C ASP A 167 -14.17 4.26 -12.15
N SER A 168 -14.68 5.48 -12.08
CA SER A 168 -14.15 6.52 -11.22
C SER A 168 -14.62 6.41 -9.77
N LEU A 169 -13.82 6.89 -8.82
CA LEU A 169 -14.20 6.94 -7.41
C LEU A 169 -15.52 7.69 -7.17
N PRO A 170 -15.79 8.89 -7.77
CA PRO A 170 -17.07 9.57 -7.62
C PRO A 170 -18.25 8.69 -8.03
N THR A 171 -18.13 7.95 -9.12
CA THR A 171 -19.19 7.03 -9.58
C THR A 171 -19.42 5.90 -8.59
N TYR A 172 -18.35 5.30 -8.06
CA TYR A 172 -18.46 4.25 -7.05
C TYR A 172 -19.04 4.77 -5.73
N LEU A 173 -18.65 5.97 -5.28
CA LEU A 173 -19.23 6.57 -4.07
C LEU A 173 -20.73 6.86 -4.24
N ASN A 174 -21.16 7.33 -5.41
CA ASN A 174 -22.59 7.54 -5.70
C ASN A 174 -23.35 6.21 -5.72
N GLN A 175 -22.75 5.13 -6.17
CA GLN A 175 -23.41 3.83 -6.29
C GLN A 175 -23.39 3.03 -4.98
N TYR A 176 -22.31 3.07 -4.23
CA TYR A 176 -22.07 2.17 -3.08
C TYR A 176 -21.96 2.91 -1.74
N GLY A 177 -21.96 4.25 -1.74
CA GLY A 177 -21.88 5.08 -0.53
C GLY A 177 -20.46 5.33 -0.04
N MET A 178 -20.35 6.20 0.98
CA MET A 178 -19.08 6.70 1.49
C MET A 178 -18.22 5.65 2.23
N ALA A 179 -18.81 4.56 2.72
CA ALA A 179 -18.06 3.46 3.32
C ALA A 179 -17.25 2.65 2.30
N TYR A 180 -17.58 2.74 1.00
CA TYR A 180 -17.03 1.86 -0.02
C TYR A 180 -15.51 1.87 -0.12
N PRO A 181 -14.78 3.03 -0.12
CA PRO A 181 -13.35 3.05 -0.35
C PRO A 181 -12.54 2.22 0.66
N PHE A 182 -13.01 2.18 1.90
CA PHE A 182 -12.34 1.48 2.99
C PHE A 182 -13.05 0.22 3.46
N SER A 183 -14.13 -0.18 2.77
CA SER A 183 -14.97 -1.32 3.18
C SER A 183 -14.19 -2.63 3.37
N GLY A 184 -13.15 -2.85 2.56
CA GLY A 184 -12.26 -4.01 2.70
C GLY A 184 -11.30 -3.95 3.89
N LEU A 185 -11.07 -2.78 4.46
CA LEU A 185 -10.13 -2.53 5.56
C LEU A 185 -10.83 -2.10 6.86
N GLN A 186 -12.09 -1.71 6.78
CA GLN A 186 -12.85 -1.15 7.89
C GLN A 186 -12.82 -2.02 9.16
N SER A 187 -12.89 -3.34 9.00
CA SER A 187 -12.80 -4.23 10.16
C SER A 187 -11.39 -4.32 10.78
N LEU A 188 -10.34 -4.01 10.02
CA LEU A 188 -8.99 -3.90 10.57
C LEU A 188 -8.84 -2.57 11.32
N PHE A 189 -9.23 -1.48 10.70
CA PHE A 189 -9.14 -0.15 11.26
C PHE A 189 -10.03 0.05 12.49
N ALA A 190 -11.23 -0.57 12.51
CA ALA A 190 -12.14 -0.51 13.64
C ALA A 190 -11.69 -1.31 14.88
N HIS A 191 -10.62 -2.11 14.79
CA HIS A 191 -10.11 -2.92 15.90
C HIS A 191 -8.74 -2.43 16.41
N ASP A 192 -8.19 -1.42 15.80
CA ASP A 192 -7.00 -0.75 16.34
C ASP A 192 -7.38 0.40 17.29
N ASP A 193 -6.39 1.07 17.81
CA ASP A 193 -6.58 2.23 18.68
C ASP A 193 -6.62 3.52 17.88
N MET A 194 -5.97 3.54 16.71
CA MET A 194 -5.90 4.67 15.81
C MET A 194 -5.36 4.27 14.45
N THR A 195 -6.05 4.65 13.38
CA THR A 195 -5.59 4.55 12.00
C THR A 195 -5.18 5.93 11.47
N PHE A 196 -3.97 5.98 10.92
CA PHE A 196 -3.37 7.14 10.27
C PHE A 196 -3.07 6.84 8.80
N ILE A 197 -3.47 7.74 7.88
CA ILE A 197 -3.20 7.62 6.44
C ILE A 197 -2.65 8.91 5.83
N ASN A 198 -2.07 8.82 4.64
CA ASN A 198 -1.74 9.99 3.82
C ASN A 198 -2.91 10.31 2.88
N LEU A 199 -3.60 11.43 3.10
CA LEU A 199 -4.68 11.90 2.22
C LEU A 199 -4.07 12.58 0.99
N GLU A 200 -3.89 11.83 -0.08
CA GLU A 200 -3.12 12.23 -1.26
C GLU A 200 -4.00 12.83 -2.37
N CYS A 201 -4.81 13.81 -2.02
CA CYS A 201 -5.63 14.57 -2.97
C CYS A 201 -6.03 15.93 -2.38
N ALA A 202 -6.56 16.81 -3.24
CA ALA A 202 -7.26 18.01 -2.79
C ALA A 202 -8.75 17.70 -2.60
N LEU A 203 -9.36 18.22 -1.51
CA LEU A 203 -10.80 18.17 -1.29
C LEU A 203 -11.42 19.52 -1.66
N LYS A 204 -12.13 19.59 -2.80
CA LYS A 204 -12.66 20.83 -3.34
C LYS A 204 -13.93 20.60 -4.16
N GLU A 205 -14.91 21.49 -4.04
CA GLU A 205 -16.22 21.37 -4.70
C GLU A 205 -16.12 21.38 -6.23
N ASP A 206 -15.25 22.20 -6.79
CA ASP A 206 -15.11 22.37 -8.23
C ASP A 206 -13.66 22.22 -8.72
N GLY A 207 -13.50 21.99 -10.02
CA GLY A 207 -12.20 21.85 -10.68
C GLY A 207 -11.44 23.13 -10.92
N LYS A 208 -11.90 24.29 -10.44
CA LYS A 208 -11.21 25.56 -10.66
C LYS A 208 -9.87 25.59 -9.94
N GLY A 209 -8.87 26.10 -10.62
CA GLY A 209 -7.51 26.21 -10.08
C GLY A 209 -6.66 24.94 -10.29
N GLU A 210 -7.14 23.99 -11.09
CA GLU A 210 -6.37 22.80 -11.46
C GLU A 210 -4.99 23.16 -12.02
N GLN A 211 -3.94 22.56 -11.45
CA GLN A 211 -2.55 22.81 -11.86
C GLN A 211 -2.19 21.99 -13.11
N THR A 212 -2.62 22.45 -14.27
CA THR A 212 -2.53 21.71 -15.54
C THR A 212 -1.10 21.37 -16.01
N GLY A 213 -0.09 21.99 -15.42
CA GLY A 213 1.32 21.64 -15.65
C GLY A 213 1.76 20.30 -15.07
N ARG A 214 0.94 19.67 -14.26
CA ARG A 214 1.19 18.35 -13.67
C ARG A 214 0.42 17.26 -14.42
N LEU A 215 1.03 16.10 -14.60
CA LEU A 215 0.37 14.97 -15.26
C LEU A 215 -0.74 14.35 -14.41
N TRP A 216 -0.46 14.15 -13.12
CA TRP A 216 -1.38 13.55 -12.15
C TRP A 216 -1.89 14.63 -11.19
N ARG A 217 -3.20 14.77 -11.10
CA ARG A 217 -3.89 15.71 -10.23
C ARG A 217 -5.17 15.07 -9.75
N PHE A 218 -5.40 15.11 -8.44
CA PHE A 218 -6.52 14.40 -7.83
C PHE A 218 -7.38 15.35 -7.03
N ARG A 219 -8.67 15.32 -7.31
CA ARG A 219 -9.69 16.05 -6.56
C ARG A 219 -10.80 15.10 -6.08
N GLY A 220 -11.15 15.24 -4.81
CA GLY A 220 -12.38 14.74 -4.23
C GLY A 220 -13.29 15.90 -3.82
N LEU A 221 -14.51 15.59 -3.40
CA LEU A 221 -15.38 16.57 -2.77
C LEU A 221 -15.05 16.74 -1.28
N PRO A 222 -15.31 17.92 -0.69
CA PRO A 222 -15.23 18.10 0.76
C PRO A 222 -16.00 17.06 1.56
N SER A 223 -17.18 16.66 1.07
CA SER A 223 -17.99 15.61 1.69
C SER A 223 -17.33 14.22 1.75
N TYR A 224 -16.25 13.97 1.00
CA TYR A 224 -15.54 12.69 1.06
C TYR A 224 -14.78 12.47 2.37
N THR A 225 -14.68 13.49 3.22
CA THR A 225 -14.25 13.33 4.62
C THR A 225 -15.13 12.33 5.39
N GLU A 226 -16.39 12.16 4.99
CA GLU A 226 -17.28 11.14 5.54
C GLU A 226 -16.76 9.72 5.30
N ALA A 227 -16.10 9.48 4.15
CA ALA A 227 -15.50 8.18 3.86
C ALA A 227 -14.36 7.83 4.83
N LEU A 228 -13.61 8.82 5.31
CA LEU A 228 -12.58 8.62 6.33
C LEU A 228 -13.21 8.10 7.64
N TRP A 229 -14.23 8.79 8.14
CA TRP A 229 -14.93 8.39 9.36
C TRP A 229 -15.61 7.02 9.23
N GLN A 230 -16.30 6.77 8.12
CA GLN A 230 -16.92 5.47 7.86
C GLN A 230 -15.89 4.35 7.68
N GLY A 231 -14.66 4.70 7.31
CA GLY A 231 -13.53 3.80 7.20
C GLY A 231 -12.80 3.52 8.51
N SER A 232 -13.20 4.13 9.62
CA SER A 232 -12.47 4.11 10.90
C SER A 232 -11.04 4.64 10.76
N ILE A 233 -10.92 5.84 10.20
CA ILE A 233 -9.67 6.58 10.10
C ILE A 233 -9.77 7.79 11.02
N GLU A 234 -8.85 7.90 11.95
CA GLU A 234 -8.89 8.93 13.00
C GLU A 234 -7.98 10.12 12.70
N GLN A 235 -7.01 9.96 11.78
CA GLN A 235 -6.09 11.05 11.49
C GLN A 235 -5.52 10.93 10.06
N VAL A 236 -5.28 12.06 9.41
CA VAL A 236 -4.69 12.10 8.08
C VAL A 236 -3.45 13.01 8.02
N ASN A 237 -2.48 12.63 7.19
CA ASN A 237 -1.42 13.54 6.77
C ASN A 237 -1.83 14.24 5.47
N ILE A 238 -1.56 15.55 5.37
CA ILE A 238 -1.78 16.34 4.15
C ILE A 238 -0.48 16.83 3.51
N ALA A 239 0.68 16.54 4.09
CA ALA A 239 1.97 16.96 3.54
C ALA A 239 2.45 16.01 2.44
N ASN A 240 1.88 16.14 1.26
CA ASN A 240 2.21 15.33 0.08
C ASN A 240 2.25 16.17 -1.21
N ASN A 241 2.59 15.53 -2.32
CA ASN A 241 2.73 16.22 -3.62
C ASN A 241 1.38 16.58 -4.27
N HIS A 242 0.26 15.98 -3.84
CA HIS A 242 -1.07 16.21 -4.41
C HIS A 242 -1.93 17.21 -3.63
N HIS A 243 -1.51 17.62 -2.44
CA HIS A 243 -2.23 18.64 -1.66
C HIS A 243 -2.41 19.95 -2.43
N GLY A 244 -1.40 20.37 -3.23
CA GLY A 244 -1.43 21.57 -4.03
C GLY A 244 -1.91 21.41 -5.48
N ASP A 245 -2.60 20.33 -5.83
CA ASP A 245 -3.05 20.07 -7.21
C ASP A 245 -4.07 21.08 -7.74
N TYR A 246 -4.74 21.78 -6.85
CA TYR A 246 -5.70 22.85 -7.15
C TYR A 246 -5.28 24.21 -6.56
N GLY A 247 -3.96 24.39 -6.39
CA GLY A 247 -3.36 25.61 -5.87
C GLY A 247 -3.80 25.93 -4.44
N THR A 248 -3.52 27.15 -4.00
CA THR A 248 -3.83 27.59 -2.62
C THR A 248 -5.30 27.44 -2.26
N ALA A 249 -6.22 27.70 -3.20
CA ALA A 249 -7.64 27.50 -2.95
C ALA A 249 -8.01 26.03 -2.69
N GLY A 250 -7.34 25.08 -3.35
CA GLY A 250 -7.48 23.66 -3.10
C GLY A 250 -6.93 23.25 -1.74
N GLU A 251 -5.77 23.78 -1.37
CA GLU A 251 -5.14 23.57 -0.07
C GLU A 251 -6.02 24.09 1.08
N GLU A 252 -6.56 25.32 0.94
CA GLU A 252 -7.47 25.90 1.92
C GLU A 252 -8.78 25.13 2.04
N SER A 253 -9.37 24.75 0.90
CA SER A 253 -10.60 23.94 0.86
C SER A 253 -10.40 22.59 1.53
N THR A 254 -9.27 21.92 1.31
CA THR A 254 -8.95 20.63 1.96
C THR A 254 -8.85 20.78 3.47
N ARG A 255 -8.12 21.79 3.95
CA ARG A 255 -8.01 22.06 5.38
C ARG A 255 -9.36 22.37 6.00
N GLN A 256 -10.15 23.23 5.35
CA GLN A 256 -11.48 23.59 5.86
C GLN A 256 -12.41 22.36 5.91
N ALA A 257 -12.39 21.51 4.89
CA ALA A 257 -13.18 20.28 4.88
C ALA A 257 -12.83 19.35 6.05
N LEU A 258 -11.54 19.20 6.36
CA LEU A 258 -11.08 18.39 7.49
C LEU A 258 -11.51 19.02 8.83
N ILE A 259 -11.40 20.35 8.97
CA ILE A 259 -11.84 21.08 10.16
C ILE A 259 -13.35 20.93 10.36
N ASP A 260 -14.14 21.15 9.32
CA ASP A 260 -15.61 21.06 9.38
C ASP A 260 -16.09 19.64 9.71
N ALA A 261 -15.37 18.64 9.24
CA ALA A 261 -15.62 17.23 9.56
C ALA A 261 -15.09 16.82 10.95
N GLY A 262 -14.34 17.68 11.65
CA GLY A 262 -13.67 17.32 12.89
C GLY A 262 -12.57 16.27 12.71
N MET A 263 -12.05 16.10 11.50
CA MET A 263 -11.02 15.12 11.17
C MET A 263 -9.64 15.67 11.54
N PRO A 264 -8.93 15.07 12.50
CA PRO A 264 -7.56 15.47 12.84
C PRO A 264 -6.62 15.32 11.65
N PHE A 265 -5.70 16.26 11.49
CA PHE A 265 -4.70 16.20 10.43
C PHE A 265 -3.35 16.80 10.84
N SER A 266 -2.31 16.42 10.13
CA SER A 266 -0.95 16.96 10.26
C SER A 266 -0.34 17.27 8.89
N GLY A 267 0.67 18.12 8.88
CA GLY A 267 1.36 18.55 7.66
C GLY A 267 1.26 20.07 7.44
N TYR A 268 2.20 20.63 6.71
CA TYR A 268 2.27 22.07 6.40
C TYR A 268 2.17 22.99 7.63
N GLY A 269 2.88 22.63 8.71
CA GLY A 269 2.90 23.38 9.97
C GLY A 269 1.81 22.99 10.95
N TYR A 270 0.87 22.17 10.56
CA TYR A 270 -0.11 21.57 11.47
C TYR A 270 0.46 20.32 12.12
N THR A 271 0.21 20.16 13.40
CA THR A 271 0.54 18.98 14.20
C THR A 271 -0.69 18.51 14.94
N TYR A 272 -0.76 17.21 15.22
CA TYR A 272 -1.81 16.64 16.02
C TYR A 272 -1.19 15.82 17.16
N VAL A 273 -1.76 15.90 18.34
CA VAL A 273 -1.38 15.07 19.49
C VAL A 273 -2.58 14.23 19.88
N TRP A 274 -2.44 12.94 19.71
CA TRP A 274 -3.42 11.96 20.15
C TRP A 274 -3.06 11.50 21.57
N GLU A 275 -4.08 11.36 22.41
CA GLU A 275 -3.90 10.92 23.79
C GLU A 275 -4.84 9.74 24.09
N LYS A 276 -4.28 8.64 24.57
CA LYS A 276 -5.03 7.47 25.02
C LYS A 276 -4.30 6.78 26.17
N ASN A 277 -5.04 6.41 27.22
CA ASN A 277 -4.50 5.69 28.38
C ASN A 277 -3.29 6.39 29.02
N GLY A 278 -3.26 7.73 29.04
CA GLY A 278 -2.15 8.52 29.57
C GLY A 278 -0.94 8.66 28.64
N HIS A 279 -0.94 7.99 27.49
CA HIS A 279 0.11 8.13 26.48
C HIS A 279 -0.24 9.25 25.48
N LYS A 280 0.77 10.02 25.07
CA LYS A 280 0.64 11.08 24.06
C LYS A 280 1.51 10.75 22.86
N ILE A 281 0.88 10.69 21.70
CA ILE A 281 1.56 10.44 20.43
C ILE A 281 1.37 11.65 19.53
N GLY A 282 2.49 12.26 19.09
CA GLY A 282 2.50 13.44 18.24
C GLY A 282 2.62 13.03 16.76
N PHE A 283 1.81 13.66 15.91
CA PHE A 283 1.84 13.50 14.48
C PHE A 283 2.27 14.80 13.82
N ALA A 284 3.23 14.70 12.91
CA ALA A 284 3.69 15.81 12.08
C ALA A 284 3.95 15.29 10.67
N GLY A 285 3.70 16.12 9.66
CA GLY A 285 3.94 15.78 8.27
C GLY A 285 4.97 16.73 7.66
N CYS A 286 5.90 16.19 6.91
CA CYS A 286 6.81 16.96 6.08
C CYS A 286 6.86 16.36 4.68
N ARG A 287 7.18 17.20 3.72
CA ARG A 287 7.36 16.83 2.33
C ARG A 287 8.67 17.43 1.83
N GLU A 288 9.41 16.65 1.07
CA GLU A 288 10.54 17.20 0.31
C GLU A 288 10.01 18.14 -0.77
N THR A 289 10.50 19.39 -0.77
CA THR A 289 10.30 20.32 -1.87
C THR A 289 11.54 20.29 -2.75
N THR A 290 11.43 19.72 -3.94
CA THR A 290 12.45 19.91 -4.97
C THR A 290 12.42 21.37 -5.38
N TYR A 291 13.41 22.14 -4.94
CA TYR A 291 13.72 23.40 -5.58
C TYR A 291 14.22 23.07 -6.98
N LYS A 292 13.39 23.32 -7.99
CA LYS A 292 13.95 23.57 -9.31
C LYS A 292 14.60 24.95 -9.23
N ASN A 293 15.92 24.98 -9.22
CA ASN A 293 16.63 26.18 -9.61
C ASN A 293 16.28 26.40 -11.09
N ASP A 294 15.41 27.37 -11.34
CA ASP A 294 15.22 27.92 -12.68
C ASP A 294 16.45 28.76 -13.06
#